data_9cc29d411e1109207d6592cb8e5dc862
#
_entry.id   9cc29d411e1109207d6592cb8e5dc862
#
_cell.length_a   1.000
_cell.length_b   1.000
_cell.length_c   1.000
_cell.angle_alpha   90.00
_cell.angle_beta   90.00
_cell.angle_gamma   90.00
#
_symmetry.space_group_name_H-M   'P 1'
#
loop_
_entity.id
_entity.type
_entity.pdbx_description
1 polymer ?
#
loop_
_entity_poly.entity_id
_entity_poly.type
_entity_poly.pdbx_seq_one_letter_code
_entity_poly.pdbx_strand_id
1 'polypeptide(L)'
;MGRLALDRETARSFARVALDNILRRYPYKLDHMMASAGDLAEPAAWHPVFCGSYDWHSSVHMHWLLVRLLALSPDLEEAPRIRAALDAQLRPEHIAVELAYFQRPHSRTFERPYGWGWMLKLQAELLALARQDAQAATWAEACAPLASHLSRQLADFLDAAVFPVRTGTHYNSAFALVMAMAYARTHQDLTLRRAIVRRAHRWFGHDQKYPARYEPGGDEFLSGGLTEAVLMHAVMDGCAFSEWWELFVPGQAELANWLTPVEVTNRSDPKTSHLDGLNLSRAWCWRMLEPALPDPLRPLAIRAWSDHLEASLPQAVEGEYVSTHWLASFAVLALAEPIGG
;
A
#
# COMPACT_ATOMS: atom_id res chain seq x y z
N MET A 1 -18.82 17.68 -12.98
CA MET A 1 -18.03 17.50 -11.75
C MET A 1 -16.56 17.57 -12.13
N GLY A 2 -15.78 18.48 -11.51
CA GLY A 2 -14.32 18.49 -11.69
C GLY A 2 -13.75 17.19 -11.13
N ARG A 3 -12.78 16.60 -11.84
CA ARG A 3 -12.09 15.37 -11.37
C ARG A 3 -11.35 15.74 -10.09
N LEU A 4 -11.61 15.06 -8.97
CA LEU A 4 -10.84 15.20 -7.75
C LEU A 4 -9.36 14.95 -8.08
N ALA A 5 -8.50 15.86 -7.71
CA ALA A 5 -7.07 15.76 -7.93
C ALA A 5 -6.35 16.14 -6.63
N LEU A 6 -5.15 15.65 -6.45
CA LEU A 6 -4.29 16.09 -5.35
C LEU A 6 -3.88 17.55 -5.60
N ASP A 7 -4.62 18.48 -4.98
CA ASP A 7 -4.25 19.90 -5.01
C ASP A 7 -3.11 20.21 -4.02
N ARG A 8 -2.57 21.43 -4.13
CA ARG A 8 -1.41 21.85 -3.31
C ARG A 8 -1.74 21.90 -1.81
N GLU A 9 -2.95 22.30 -1.44
CA GLU A 9 -3.35 22.41 -0.04
C GLU A 9 -3.50 21.02 0.60
N THR A 10 -4.17 20.12 -0.09
CA THR A 10 -4.29 18.71 0.31
C THR A 10 -2.92 18.03 0.39
N ALA A 11 -2.01 18.28 -0.58
CA ALA A 11 -0.66 17.75 -0.56
C ALA A 11 0.13 18.25 0.66
N ARG A 12 0.00 19.54 1.03
CA ARG A 12 0.63 20.10 2.23
C ARG A 12 0.07 19.48 3.52
N SER A 13 -1.24 19.28 3.59
CA SER A 13 -1.88 18.64 4.73
C SER A 13 -1.38 17.21 4.92
N PHE A 14 -1.30 16.42 3.84
CA PHE A 14 -0.73 15.08 3.89
C PHE A 14 0.75 15.06 4.26
N ALA A 15 1.53 16.03 3.77
CA ALA A 15 2.95 16.14 4.13
C ALA A 15 3.13 16.39 5.65
N ARG A 16 2.31 17.27 6.25
CA ARG A 16 2.36 17.55 7.69
C ARG A 16 1.96 16.31 8.49
N VAL A 17 0.84 15.67 8.12
CA VAL A 17 0.38 14.44 8.77
C VAL A 17 1.47 13.36 8.72
N ALA A 18 2.08 13.13 7.57
CA ALA A 18 3.11 12.10 7.43
C ALA A 18 4.40 12.45 8.21
N LEU A 19 4.84 13.71 8.18
CA LEU A 19 6.00 14.17 8.96
C LEU A 19 5.79 14.00 10.47
N ASP A 20 4.61 14.36 10.96
CA ASP A 20 4.29 14.22 12.38
C ASP A 20 4.24 12.75 12.79
N ASN A 21 3.72 11.88 11.91
CA ASN A 21 3.60 10.45 12.16
C ASN A 21 4.96 9.74 12.16
N ILE A 22 5.83 9.93 11.17
CA ILE A 22 7.13 9.24 11.14
C ILE A 22 8.06 9.64 12.28
N LEU A 23 7.81 10.79 12.92
CA LEU A 23 8.56 11.27 14.08
C LEU A 23 7.91 10.88 15.43
N ARG A 24 6.67 10.39 15.41
CA ARG A 24 5.92 10.03 16.60
C ARG A 24 6.27 8.63 17.07
N ARG A 25 6.92 8.52 18.22
CA ARG A 25 7.38 7.24 18.78
C ARG A 25 6.28 6.41 19.47
N TYR A 26 5.26 7.06 20.04
CA TYR A 26 4.21 6.38 20.82
C TYR A 26 2.83 6.99 20.58
N PRO A 27 1.75 6.16 20.67
CA PRO A 27 1.76 4.71 20.91
C PRO A 27 2.35 3.96 19.71
N TYR A 28 3.05 2.84 19.96
CA TYR A 28 3.64 1.99 18.92
C TYR A 28 3.35 0.52 19.20
N LYS A 29 2.80 -0.18 18.23
CA LYS A 29 2.55 -1.61 18.27
C LYS A 29 3.78 -2.35 17.74
N LEU A 30 4.60 -2.86 18.65
CA LEU A 30 5.74 -3.70 18.31
C LEU A 30 5.27 -5.14 18.09
N ASP A 31 5.10 -5.55 16.85
CA ASP A 31 4.77 -6.94 16.49
C ASP A 31 6.06 -7.78 16.43
N HIS A 32 6.56 -8.17 17.63
CA HIS A 32 7.87 -8.74 17.83
C HIS A 32 7.79 -10.08 18.56
N MET A 33 8.37 -11.13 17.96
CA MET A 33 8.51 -12.42 18.63
C MET A 33 9.77 -12.43 19.48
N MET A 34 9.61 -12.55 20.79
CA MET A 34 10.70 -12.72 21.75
C MET A 34 11.12 -14.19 21.79
N ALA A 35 12.41 -14.45 21.55
CA ALA A 35 13.02 -15.76 21.75
C ALA A 35 13.60 -15.90 23.17
N SER A 36 13.87 -14.77 23.84
CA SER A 36 14.36 -14.70 25.20
C SER A 36 14.02 -13.37 25.86
N ALA A 37 14.22 -13.24 27.16
CA ALA A 37 14.07 -11.97 27.87
C ALA A 37 15.01 -10.87 27.36
N GLY A 38 16.14 -11.24 26.74
CA GLY A 38 17.08 -10.30 26.12
C GLY A 38 16.56 -9.62 24.84
N ASP A 39 15.42 -10.08 24.30
CA ASP A 39 14.77 -9.48 23.14
C ASP A 39 13.86 -8.29 23.51
N LEU A 40 13.72 -7.99 24.80
CA LEU A 40 12.95 -6.83 25.24
C LEU A 40 13.76 -5.55 25.05
N ALA A 41 13.35 -4.71 24.11
CA ALA A 41 14.00 -3.43 23.83
C ALA A 41 13.00 -2.42 23.29
N GLU A 42 13.37 -1.14 23.32
CA GLU A 42 12.61 -0.05 22.71
C GLU A 42 12.43 -0.27 21.19
N PRO A 43 11.28 0.11 20.61
CA PRO A 43 11.05 -0.05 19.17
C PRO A 43 12.18 0.50 18.30
N ALA A 44 12.73 1.68 18.62
CA ALA A 44 13.81 2.29 17.88
C ALA A 44 15.15 1.50 17.92
N ALA A 45 15.33 0.59 18.87
CA ALA A 45 16.51 -0.28 18.89
C ALA A 45 16.43 -1.38 17.84
N TRP A 46 15.20 -1.84 17.51
CA TRP A 46 14.93 -2.84 16.49
C TRP A 46 14.66 -2.23 15.11
N HIS A 47 13.99 -1.07 15.09
CA HIS A 47 13.50 -0.39 13.90
C HIS A 47 13.87 1.10 13.90
N PRO A 48 15.16 1.43 13.76
CA PRO A 48 15.61 2.82 13.84
C PRO A 48 15.05 3.72 12.74
N VAL A 49 14.67 3.14 11.60
CA VAL A 49 14.00 3.86 10.50
C VAL A 49 12.49 3.89 10.71
N PHE A 50 11.88 2.73 10.97
CA PHE A 50 10.43 2.56 10.93
C PHE A 50 9.81 2.41 12.32
N CYS A 51 10.32 3.15 13.31
CA CYS A 51 9.78 3.20 14.68
C CYS A 51 8.79 4.36 14.92
N GLY A 52 8.47 5.12 13.89
CA GLY A 52 7.42 6.13 13.93
C GLY A 52 6.05 5.56 13.53
N SER A 53 5.04 6.43 13.51
CA SER A 53 3.66 6.03 13.28
C SER A 53 3.16 5.03 14.35
N TYR A 54 2.23 4.14 14.01
CA TYR A 54 1.66 3.20 14.97
C TYR A 54 2.37 1.84 14.99
N ASP A 55 2.90 1.42 13.84
CA ASP A 55 3.61 0.15 13.65
C ASP A 55 4.60 0.25 12.46
N TRP A 56 5.32 -0.83 12.22
CA TRP A 56 6.36 -0.84 11.19
C TRP A 56 5.83 -0.50 9.80
N HIS A 57 4.77 -1.16 9.35
CA HIS A 57 4.23 -0.92 8.00
C HIS A 57 3.61 0.46 7.84
N SER A 58 2.93 0.99 8.86
CA SER A 58 2.38 2.34 8.77
C SER A 58 3.48 3.39 8.68
N SER A 59 4.61 3.19 9.36
CA SER A 59 5.79 4.02 9.18
C SER A 59 6.31 3.93 7.73
N VAL A 60 6.45 2.72 7.18
CA VAL A 60 6.94 2.53 5.80
C VAL A 60 6.07 3.26 4.78
N HIS A 61 4.75 3.12 4.84
CA HIS A 61 3.93 3.78 3.84
C HIS A 61 3.74 5.29 4.09
N MET A 62 3.99 5.81 5.30
CA MET A 62 4.15 7.25 5.51
C MET A 62 5.45 7.79 4.89
N HIS A 63 6.55 7.03 4.95
CA HIS A 63 7.77 7.36 4.19
C HIS A 63 7.52 7.35 2.69
N TRP A 64 6.82 6.33 2.17
CA TRP A 64 6.41 6.31 0.76
C TRP A 64 5.60 7.55 0.38
N LEU A 65 4.64 7.94 1.21
CA LEU A 65 3.82 9.13 1.00
C LEU A 65 4.68 10.39 0.86
N LEU A 66 5.66 10.59 1.75
CA LEU A 66 6.56 11.74 1.69
C LEU A 66 7.40 11.75 0.41
N VAL A 67 7.96 10.61 0.02
CA VAL A 67 8.72 10.48 -1.24
C VAL A 67 7.83 10.76 -2.45
N ARG A 68 6.59 10.24 -2.44
CA ARG A 68 5.62 10.47 -3.50
C ARG A 68 5.24 11.95 -3.63
N LEU A 69 5.05 12.65 -2.51
CA LEU A 69 4.76 14.08 -2.51
C LEU A 69 5.92 14.90 -3.06
N LEU A 70 7.18 14.55 -2.73
CA LEU A 70 8.36 15.19 -3.35
C LEU A 70 8.40 14.98 -4.86
N ALA A 71 8.03 13.80 -5.34
CA ALA A 71 7.99 13.50 -6.77
C ALA A 71 6.91 14.29 -7.52
N LEU A 72 5.76 14.50 -6.88
CA LEU A 72 4.60 15.19 -7.48
C LEU A 72 4.69 16.72 -7.36
N SER A 73 5.27 17.22 -6.27
CA SER A 73 5.29 18.63 -5.91
C SER A 73 6.62 18.97 -5.24
N PRO A 74 7.74 19.02 -6.00
CA PRO A 74 9.07 19.23 -5.44
C PRO A 74 9.27 20.61 -4.81
N ASP A 75 8.40 21.57 -5.15
CA ASP A 75 8.34 22.94 -4.62
C ASP A 75 7.35 23.13 -3.46
N LEU A 76 6.89 22.04 -2.85
CA LEU A 76 6.02 22.10 -1.69
C LEU A 76 6.72 22.81 -0.54
N GLU A 77 6.00 23.64 0.24
CA GLU A 77 6.58 24.37 1.37
C GLU A 77 7.22 23.44 2.41
N GLU A 78 6.64 22.26 2.57
CA GLU A 78 7.12 21.19 3.45
C GLU A 78 8.32 20.42 2.88
N ALA A 79 8.68 20.57 1.60
CA ALA A 79 9.74 19.78 0.96
C ALA A 79 11.10 19.83 1.69
N PRO A 80 11.59 20.97 2.20
CA PRO A 80 12.84 20.99 2.97
C PRO A 80 12.76 20.15 4.26
N ARG A 81 11.62 20.16 4.95
CA ARG A 81 11.38 19.35 6.16
C ARG A 81 11.32 17.86 5.82
N ILE A 82 10.64 17.50 4.73
CA ILE A 82 10.58 16.12 4.23
C ILE A 82 11.98 15.61 3.96
N ARG A 83 12.78 16.37 3.21
CA ARG A 83 14.16 16.00 2.87
C ARG A 83 15.02 15.81 4.11
N ALA A 84 14.96 16.72 5.06
CA ALA A 84 15.70 16.61 6.32
C ALA A 84 15.29 15.37 7.14
N ALA A 85 14.00 15.04 7.19
CA ALA A 85 13.52 13.85 7.89
C ALA A 85 14.00 12.56 7.20
N LEU A 86 13.90 12.47 5.87
CA LEU A 86 14.38 11.32 5.11
C LEU A 86 15.89 11.14 5.21
N ASP A 87 16.70 12.23 5.18
CA ASP A 87 18.14 12.20 5.40
C ASP A 87 18.52 11.66 6.79
N ALA A 88 17.74 12.03 7.81
CA ALA A 88 17.99 11.58 9.16
C ALA A 88 17.66 10.10 9.38
N GLN A 89 16.66 9.57 8.67
CA GLN A 89 16.13 8.22 8.90
C GLN A 89 16.66 7.20 7.90
N LEU A 90 16.67 7.50 6.58
CA LEU A 90 17.09 6.56 5.53
C LEU A 90 18.63 6.50 5.40
N ARG A 91 19.30 6.11 6.47
CA ARG A 91 20.76 6.00 6.54
C ARG A 91 21.20 4.55 6.43
N PRO A 92 22.34 4.26 5.78
CA PRO A 92 22.83 2.89 5.63
C PRO A 92 22.94 2.13 6.95
N GLU A 93 23.42 2.80 8.02
CA GLU A 93 23.56 2.20 9.36
C GLU A 93 22.21 1.85 9.99
N HIS A 94 21.17 2.65 9.80
CA HIS A 94 19.81 2.37 10.28
C HIS A 94 19.18 1.21 9.49
N ILE A 95 19.32 1.22 8.17
CA ILE A 95 18.83 0.15 7.30
C ILE A 95 19.54 -1.18 7.60
N ALA A 96 20.81 -1.15 7.98
CA ALA A 96 21.52 -2.35 8.38
C ALA A 96 20.90 -3.01 9.64
N VAL A 97 20.41 -2.21 10.59
CA VAL A 97 19.69 -2.72 11.78
C VAL A 97 18.34 -3.32 11.38
N GLU A 98 17.56 -2.62 10.52
CA GLU A 98 16.31 -3.15 9.98
C GLU A 98 16.54 -4.50 9.27
N LEU A 99 17.56 -4.58 8.41
CA LEU A 99 17.89 -5.80 7.68
C LEU A 99 18.28 -6.93 8.65
N ALA A 100 19.10 -6.65 9.66
CA ALA A 100 19.49 -7.62 10.67
C ALA A 100 18.27 -8.18 11.43
N TYR A 101 17.25 -7.33 11.69
CA TYR A 101 16.00 -7.77 12.30
C TYR A 101 15.27 -8.78 11.42
N PHE A 102 15.11 -8.52 10.11
CA PHE A 102 14.47 -9.45 9.17
C PHE A 102 15.24 -10.77 9.00
N GLN A 103 16.54 -10.77 9.23
CA GLN A 103 17.38 -11.96 9.14
C GLN A 103 17.32 -12.85 10.39
N ARG A 104 16.66 -12.41 11.48
CA ARG A 104 16.50 -13.25 12.69
C ARG A 104 15.64 -14.47 12.36
N PRO A 105 15.93 -15.64 12.94
CA PRO A 105 15.15 -16.87 12.70
C PRO A 105 13.66 -16.73 13.00
N HIS A 106 13.31 -15.91 14.01
CA HIS A 106 11.93 -15.69 14.47
C HIS A 106 11.19 -14.56 13.74
N SER A 107 11.86 -13.84 12.82
CA SER A 107 11.25 -12.72 12.07
C SER A 107 10.75 -13.12 10.68
N ARG A 108 10.74 -14.41 10.32
CA ARG A 108 10.37 -14.89 8.98
C ARG A 108 8.97 -14.50 8.51
N THR A 109 8.04 -14.26 9.43
CA THR A 109 6.67 -13.88 9.13
C THR A 109 6.35 -12.44 9.49
N PHE A 110 7.33 -11.72 10.05
CA PHE A 110 7.16 -10.32 10.42
C PHE A 110 6.78 -9.52 9.18
N GLU A 111 5.67 -8.78 9.28
CA GLU A 111 5.13 -7.92 8.23
C GLU A 111 4.70 -8.61 6.92
N ARG A 112 4.66 -9.93 6.87
CA ARG A 112 4.31 -10.68 5.66
C ARG A 112 2.80 -10.75 5.43
N PRO A 113 2.30 -10.42 4.23
CA PRO A 113 3.03 -9.87 3.09
C PRO A 113 2.92 -8.34 2.95
N TYR A 114 2.06 -7.68 3.75
CA TYR A 114 1.64 -6.29 3.59
C TYR A 114 2.81 -5.30 3.72
N GLY A 115 3.53 -5.35 4.83
CA GLY A 115 4.69 -4.49 5.07
C GLY A 115 5.81 -4.73 4.06
N TRP A 116 6.01 -5.99 3.62
CA TRP A 116 6.97 -6.30 2.55
C TRP A 116 6.59 -5.60 1.24
N GLY A 117 5.30 -5.65 0.88
CA GLY A 117 4.77 -4.96 -0.30
C GLY A 117 5.00 -3.45 -0.22
N TRP A 118 4.70 -2.84 0.91
CA TRP A 118 4.92 -1.40 1.10
C TRP A 118 6.39 -1.00 1.07
N MET A 119 7.31 -1.79 1.66
CA MET A 119 8.74 -1.49 1.58
C MET A 119 9.26 -1.57 0.14
N LEU A 120 8.79 -2.56 -0.62
CA LEU A 120 9.12 -2.67 -2.04
C LEU A 120 8.52 -1.50 -2.85
N LYS A 121 7.30 -1.05 -2.51
CA LYS A 121 6.69 0.15 -3.12
C LYS A 121 7.46 1.42 -2.80
N LEU A 122 7.92 1.59 -1.54
CA LEU A 122 8.78 2.70 -1.13
C LEU A 122 10.07 2.71 -1.97
N GLN A 123 10.74 1.56 -2.09
CA GLN A 123 11.96 1.46 -2.89
C GLN A 123 11.73 1.78 -4.37
N ALA A 124 10.59 1.35 -4.93
CA ALA A 124 10.23 1.69 -6.30
C ALA A 124 10.10 3.21 -6.51
N GLU A 125 9.47 3.89 -5.56
CA GLU A 125 9.30 5.35 -5.60
C GLU A 125 10.63 6.08 -5.45
N LEU A 126 11.50 5.64 -4.53
CA LEU A 126 12.86 6.17 -4.37
C LEU A 126 13.68 6.02 -5.66
N LEU A 127 13.65 4.85 -6.29
CA LEU A 127 14.33 4.62 -7.57
C LEU A 127 13.78 5.47 -8.71
N ALA A 128 12.47 5.72 -8.73
CA ALA A 128 11.85 6.58 -9.73
C ALA A 128 12.28 8.05 -9.54
N LEU A 129 12.24 8.55 -8.30
CA LEU A 129 12.66 9.91 -7.95
C LEU A 129 14.17 10.10 -8.17
N ALA A 130 15.00 9.12 -7.87
CA ALA A 130 16.47 9.14 -8.04
C ALA A 130 16.93 9.43 -9.48
N ARG A 131 16.07 9.20 -10.47
CA ARG A 131 16.41 9.49 -11.88
C ARG A 131 16.62 10.98 -12.15
N GLN A 132 16.08 11.86 -11.29
CA GLN A 132 16.13 13.31 -11.45
C GLN A 132 16.54 14.03 -10.16
N ASP A 133 16.80 13.31 -9.08
CA ASP A 133 17.08 13.85 -7.75
C ASP A 133 18.24 13.08 -7.11
N ALA A 134 19.41 13.71 -7.00
CA ALA A 134 20.62 13.11 -6.47
C ALA A 134 20.48 12.74 -4.96
N GLN A 135 19.72 13.52 -4.20
CA GLN A 135 19.46 13.20 -2.79
C GLN A 135 18.60 11.93 -2.65
N ALA A 136 17.59 11.80 -3.50
CA ALA A 136 16.78 10.57 -3.55
C ALA A 136 17.61 9.34 -3.96
N ALA A 137 18.66 9.51 -4.77
CA ALA A 137 19.57 8.43 -5.11
C ALA A 137 20.29 7.88 -3.86
N THR A 138 20.71 8.75 -2.93
CA THR A 138 21.35 8.30 -1.68
C THR A 138 20.39 7.50 -0.79
N TRP A 139 19.11 7.90 -0.73
CA TRP A 139 18.09 7.16 0.01
C TRP A 139 17.77 5.81 -0.64
N ALA A 140 17.69 5.78 -1.98
CA ALA A 140 17.45 4.55 -2.73
C ALA A 140 18.60 3.54 -2.54
N GLU A 141 19.86 4.00 -2.55
CA GLU A 141 21.04 3.18 -2.29
C GLU A 141 21.04 2.65 -0.85
N ALA A 142 20.71 3.49 0.13
CA ALA A 142 20.63 3.07 1.54
C ALA A 142 19.57 1.98 1.75
N CYS A 143 18.39 2.12 1.14
CA CYS A 143 17.27 1.17 1.29
C CYS A 143 17.43 -0.12 0.47
N ALA A 144 18.29 -0.15 -0.56
CA ALA A 144 18.43 -1.26 -1.49
C ALA A 144 18.73 -2.62 -0.82
N PRO A 145 19.58 -2.74 0.23
CA PRO A 145 19.85 -4.03 0.87
C PRO A 145 18.59 -4.65 1.49
N LEU A 146 17.77 -3.85 2.18
CA LEU A 146 16.51 -4.32 2.79
C LEU A 146 15.49 -4.71 1.71
N ALA A 147 15.29 -3.87 0.70
CA ALA A 147 14.38 -4.16 -0.39
C ALA A 147 14.79 -5.43 -1.17
N SER A 148 16.07 -5.61 -1.45
CA SER A 148 16.59 -6.82 -2.11
C SER A 148 16.39 -8.08 -1.26
N HIS A 149 16.52 -7.98 0.07
CA HIS A 149 16.24 -9.08 0.98
C HIS A 149 14.76 -9.47 0.94
N LEU A 150 13.86 -8.49 1.06
CA LEU A 150 12.42 -8.70 1.05
C LEU A 150 11.91 -9.19 -0.32
N SER A 151 12.51 -8.74 -1.43
CA SER A 151 12.20 -9.25 -2.77
C SER A 151 12.49 -10.75 -2.87
N ARG A 152 13.66 -11.22 -2.40
CA ARG A 152 13.98 -12.64 -2.37
C ARG A 152 13.07 -13.43 -1.45
N GLN A 153 12.84 -12.95 -0.21
CA GLN A 153 11.91 -13.59 0.72
C GLN A 153 10.50 -13.72 0.15
N LEU A 154 10.02 -12.69 -0.56
CA LEU A 154 8.70 -12.74 -1.19
C LEU A 154 8.67 -13.75 -2.33
N ALA A 155 9.70 -13.81 -3.18
CA ALA A 155 9.80 -14.80 -4.25
C ALA A 155 9.79 -16.24 -3.69
N ASP A 156 10.60 -16.50 -2.64
CA ASP A 156 10.66 -17.80 -1.96
C ASP A 156 9.31 -18.16 -1.31
N PHE A 157 8.66 -17.18 -0.67
CA PHE A 157 7.31 -17.38 -0.12
C PHE A 157 6.30 -17.73 -1.21
N LEU A 158 6.32 -17.03 -2.34
CA LEU A 158 5.42 -17.30 -3.46
C LEU A 158 5.66 -18.69 -4.04
N ASP A 159 6.89 -19.17 -4.09
CA ASP A 159 7.18 -20.53 -4.57
C ASP A 159 6.65 -21.62 -3.63
N ALA A 160 6.61 -21.36 -2.33
CA ALA A 160 6.12 -22.29 -1.33
C ALA A 160 4.59 -22.20 -1.08
N ALA A 161 4.00 -21.02 -1.20
CA ALA A 161 2.60 -20.79 -0.85
C ALA A 161 1.64 -21.47 -1.83
N VAL A 162 0.75 -22.31 -1.30
CA VAL A 162 -0.24 -23.05 -2.11
C VAL A 162 -1.49 -22.21 -2.35
N PHE A 163 -1.97 -21.51 -1.32
CA PHE A 163 -3.22 -20.74 -1.34
C PHE A 163 -2.98 -19.26 -1.06
N PRO A 164 -3.77 -18.35 -1.70
CA PRO A 164 -3.75 -16.93 -1.35
C PRO A 164 -4.58 -16.66 -0.09
N VAL A 165 -4.30 -15.54 0.56
CA VAL A 165 -5.20 -14.93 1.53
C VAL A 165 -6.01 -13.85 0.80
N ARG A 166 -7.35 -13.94 0.85
CA ARG A 166 -8.29 -13.09 0.08
C ARG A 166 -8.97 -12.02 0.93
N THR A 167 -8.90 -12.13 2.27
CA THR A 167 -9.52 -11.15 3.18
C THR A 167 -8.92 -9.76 2.98
N GLY A 168 -9.72 -8.74 3.18
CA GLY A 168 -9.34 -7.33 3.01
C GLY A 168 -8.52 -6.76 4.17
N THR A 169 -7.59 -7.55 4.73
CA THR A 169 -6.74 -7.20 5.87
C THR A 169 -5.25 -7.20 5.49
N HIS A 170 -4.35 -6.97 6.46
CA HIS A 170 -2.88 -6.99 6.26
C HIS A 170 -2.33 -8.30 5.65
N TYR A 171 -3.11 -9.37 5.64
CA TYR A 171 -2.70 -10.64 5.05
C TYR A 171 -3.07 -10.77 3.56
N ASN A 172 -3.76 -9.79 2.97
CA ASN A 172 -4.21 -9.84 1.58
C ASN A 172 -3.06 -10.05 0.60
N SER A 173 -3.13 -11.16 -0.13
CA SER A 173 -2.06 -11.55 -1.05
C SER A 173 -2.04 -10.64 -2.29
N ALA A 174 -3.20 -10.34 -2.87
CA ALA A 174 -3.29 -9.57 -4.11
C ALA A 174 -2.75 -8.15 -3.94
N PHE A 175 -3.14 -7.44 -2.87
CA PHE A 175 -2.64 -6.11 -2.58
C PHE A 175 -1.10 -6.07 -2.47
N ALA A 176 -0.54 -6.98 -1.66
CA ALA A 176 0.91 -7.04 -1.48
C ALA A 176 1.66 -7.29 -2.79
N LEU A 177 1.09 -8.13 -3.68
CA LEU A 177 1.69 -8.41 -4.98
C LEU A 177 1.58 -7.23 -5.96
N VAL A 178 0.51 -6.42 -5.89
CA VAL A 178 0.42 -5.16 -6.65
C VAL A 178 1.54 -4.20 -6.23
N MET A 179 1.74 -4.02 -4.91
CA MET A 179 2.81 -3.17 -4.38
C MET A 179 4.20 -3.67 -4.80
N ALA A 180 4.45 -4.97 -4.67
CA ALA A 180 5.72 -5.60 -5.06
C ALA A 180 5.97 -5.56 -6.57
N MET A 181 4.92 -5.61 -7.41
CA MET A 181 5.05 -5.52 -8.87
C MET A 181 5.61 -4.15 -9.29
N ALA A 182 5.25 -3.06 -8.59
CA ALA A 182 5.83 -1.74 -8.85
C ALA A 182 7.36 -1.76 -8.70
N TYR A 183 7.89 -2.39 -7.65
CA TYR A 183 9.33 -2.58 -7.47
C TYR A 183 9.92 -3.47 -8.56
N ALA A 184 9.30 -4.62 -8.81
CA ALA A 184 9.81 -5.59 -9.79
C ALA A 184 9.95 -4.98 -11.20
N ARG A 185 9.06 -4.06 -11.58
CA ARG A 185 9.13 -3.31 -12.84
C ARG A 185 10.21 -2.23 -12.79
N THR A 186 10.21 -1.39 -11.76
CA THR A 186 11.13 -0.25 -11.66
C THR A 186 12.59 -0.67 -11.52
N HIS A 187 12.84 -1.72 -10.72
CA HIS A 187 14.18 -2.30 -10.48
C HIS A 187 14.58 -3.35 -11.52
N GLN A 188 13.65 -3.72 -12.43
CA GLN A 188 13.83 -4.80 -13.42
C GLN A 188 14.16 -6.16 -12.76
N ASP A 189 13.56 -6.44 -11.59
CA ASP A 189 13.68 -7.73 -10.91
C ASP A 189 12.83 -8.80 -11.60
N LEU A 190 13.43 -9.45 -12.58
CA LEU A 190 12.76 -10.47 -13.40
C LEU A 190 12.38 -11.71 -12.59
N THR A 191 13.11 -12.03 -11.54
CA THR A 191 12.83 -13.19 -10.66
C THR A 191 11.55 -12.97 -9.89
N LEU A 192 11.45 -11.86 -9.17
CA LEU A 192 10.24 -11.49 -8.44
C LEU A 192 9.05 -11.32 -9.40
N ARG A 193 9.24 -10.61 -10.52
CA ARG A 193 8.18 -10.41 -11.52
C ARG A 193 7.59 -11.72 -12.01
N ARG A 194 8.45 -12.68 -12.38
CA ARG A 194 8.02 -14.01 -12.85
C ARG A 194 7.28 -14.78 -11.74
N ALA A 195 7.76 -14.70 -10.50
CA ALA A 195 7.10 -15.34 -9.36
C ALA A 195 5.71 -14.77 -9.15
N ILE A 196 5.55 -13.43 -9.16
CA ILE A 196 4.26 -12.76 -9.03
C ILE A 196 3.31 -13.18 -10.16
N VAL A 197 3.71 -13.04 -11.41
CA VAL A 197 2.86 -13.39 -12.58
C VAL A 197 2.40 -14.84 -12.50
N ARG A 198 3.34 -15.78 -12.32
CA ARG A 198 3.04 -17.20 -12.23
C ARG A 198 2.04 -17.50 -11.11
N ARG A 199 2.23 -16.87 -9.93
CA ARG A 199 1.40 -17.13 -8.76
C ARG A 199 0.04 -16.46 -8.87
N ALA A 200 -0.06 -15.26 -9.39
CA ALA A 200 -1.33 -14.58 -9.66
C ALA A 200 -2.22 -15.42 -10.60
N HIS A 201 -1.69 -15.88 -11.73
CA HIS A 201 -2.44 -16.75 -12.63
C HIS A 201 -2.90 -18.04 -11.95
N ARG A 202 -2.05 -18.68 -11.14
CA ARG A 202 -2.41 -19.92 -10.45
C ARG A 202 -3.48 -19.73 -9.39
N TRP A 203 -3.46 -18.61 -8.67
CA TRP A 203 -4.38 -18.36 -7.56
C TRP A 203 -5.71 -17.76 -8.00
N PHE A 204 -5.69 -16.89 -8.99
CA PHE A 204 -6.80 -16.03 -9.35
C PHE A 204 -7.26 -16.18 -10.80
N GLY A 205 -6.48 -16.83 -11.65
CA GLY A 205 -6.78 -16.93 -13.08
C GLY A 205 -8.08 -17.66 -13.43
N HIS A 206 -8.62 -18.45 -12.51
CA HIS A 206 -9.86 -19.21 -12.72
C HIS A 206 -11.01 -18.74 -11.81
N ASP A 207 -10.83 -17.64 -11.09
CA ASP A 207 -11.86 -17.12 -10.22
C ASP A 207 -13.01 -16.51 -11.04
N GLN A 208 -14.24 -16.79 -10.62
CA GLN A 208 -15.45 -16.39 -11.34
C GLN A 208 -16.51 -15.92 -10.34
N LYS A 209 -17.32 -14.93 -10.76
CA LYS A 209 -18.48 -14.44 -9.99
C LYS A 209 -18.12 -14.19 -8.54
N TYR A 210 -17.13 -13.29 -8.34
CA TYR A 210 -16.65 -12.99 -7.00
C TYR A 210 -17.79 -12.70 -6.03
N PRO A 211 -17.84 -13.33 -4.84
CA PRO A 211 -18.95 -13.20 -3.91
C PRO A 211 -18.89 -11.89 -3.12
N ALA A 212 -19.10 -10.75 -3.80
CA ALA A 212 -18.99 -9.40 -3.22
C ALA A 212 -20.00 -9.13 -2.08
N ARG A 213 -21.00 -9.99 -1.91
CA ARG A 213 -21.94 -9.95 -0.76
C ARG A 213 -21.28 -10.16 0.59
N TYR A 214 -20.07 -10.72 0.63
CA TYR A 214 -19.32 -10.91 1.87
C TYR A 214 -18.41 -9.74 2.22
N GLU A 215 -18.29 -8.77 1.32
CA GLU A 215 -17.60 -7.51 1.60
C GLU A 215 -18.60 -6.41 2.00
N PRO A 216 -18.25 -5.58 3.02
CA PRO A 216 -17.03 -5.67 3.81
C PRO A 216 -17.14 -6.68 4.96
N GLY A 217 -16.00 -7.26 5.38
CA GLY A 217 -15.83 -7.74 6.74
C GLY A 217 -15.71 -6.57 7.72
N GLY A 218 -15.93 -6.84 9.03
CA GLY A 218 -16.08 -5.78 10.05
C GLY A 218 -14.83 -4.92 10.30
N ASP A 219 -13.63 -5.36 9.91
CA ASP A 219 -12.36 -4.65 10.09
C ASP A 219 -11.49 -4.62 8.81
N GLU A 220 -12.11 -4.84 7.66
CA GLU A 220 -11.41 -4.78 6.38
C GLU A 220 -11.14 -3.34 5.95
N PHE A 221 -9.94 -3.12 5.43
CA PHE A 221 -9.53 -1.84 4.83
C PHE A 221 -9.13 -1.98 3.36
N LEU A 222 -9.23 -3.18 2.82
CA LEU A 222 -9.05 -3.51 1.41
C LEU A 222 -10.30 -4.25 0.90
N SER A 223 -10.66 -4.06 -0.36
CA SER A 223 -11.56 -4.98 -1.04
C SER A 223 -10.78 -6.17 -1.54
N GLY A 224 -11.11 -7.37 -1.07
CA GLY A 224 -10.46 -8.60 -1.52
C GLY A 224 -10.60 -8.78 -3.02
N GLY A 225 -11.81 -8.59 -3.57
CA GLY A 225 -12.06 -8.77 -4.99
C GLY A 225 -11.50 -7.65 -5.86
N LEU A 226 -11.64 -6.38 -5.48
CA LEU A 226 -11.10 -5.30 -6.29
C LEU A 226 -9.57 -5.28 -6.31
N THR A 227 -8.88 -5.62 -5.19
CA THR A 227 -7.42 -5.76 -5.20
C THR A 227 -6.96 -6.94 -6.05
N GLU A 228 -7.74 -8.03 -6.07
CA GLU A 228 -7.51 -9.15 -6.97
C GLU A 228 -7.61 -8.72 -8.43
N ALA A 229 -8.66 -7.96 -8.78
CA ALA A 229 -8.84 -7.45 -10.13
C ALA A 229 -7.70 -6.49 -10.55
N VAL A 230 -7.22 -5.61 -9.66
CA VAL A 230 -6.06 -4.74 -9.93
C VAL A 230 -4.80 -5.57 -10.17
N LEU A 231 -4.57 -6.64 -9.40
CA LEU A 231 -3.44 -7.54 -9.64
C LEU A 231 -3.56 -8.23 -11.00
N MET A 232 -4.73 -8.78 -11.33
CA MET A 232 -4.93 -9.49 -12.60
C MET A 232 -4.77 -8.54 -13.79
N HIS A 233 -5.28 -7.30 -13.70
CA HIS A 233 -5.01 -6.25 -14.69
C HIS A 233 -3.51 -5.96 -14.85
N ALA A 234 -2.74 -5.99 -13.76
CA ALA A 234 -1.30 -5.74 -13.80
C ALA A 234 -0.48 -6.90 -14.40
N VAL A 235 -0.99 -8.13 -14.43
CA VAL A 235 -0.24 -9.33 -14.87
C VAL A 235 -0.74 -9.93 -16.18
N MET A 236 -1.91 -9.55 -16.65
CA MET A 236 -2.50 -9.99 -17.93
C MET A 236 -2.32 -8.91 -19.01
N ASP A 237 -2.35 -9.29 -20.27
CA ASP A 237 -2.58 -8.33 -21.35
C ASP A 237 -4.06 -7.87 -21.39
N GLY A 238 -4.35 -6.80 -22.14
CA GLY A 238 -5.68 -6.20 -22.14
C GLY A 238 -6.80 -7.13 -22.60
N CYS A 239 -6.56 -8.00 -23.58
CA CYS A 239 -7.56 -8.95 -24.08
C CYS A 239 -7.84 -10.04 -23.03
N ALA A 240 -6.79 -10.66 -22.49
CA ALA A 240 -6.91 -11.68 -21.47
C ALA A 240 -7.56 -11.15 -20.19
N PHE A 241 -7.24 -9.89 -19.81
CA PHE A 241 -7.89 -9.26 -18.66
C PHE A 241 -9.39 -9.03 -18.91
N SER A 242 -9.79 -8.57 -20.09
CA SER A 242 -11.22 -8.35 -20.41
C SER A 242 -12.02 -9.65 -20.35
N GLU A 243 -11.51 -10.74 -20.90
CA GLU A 243 -12.14 -12.07 -20.83
C GLU A 243 -12.25 -12.58 -19.39
N TRP A 244 -11.18 -12.43 -18.61
CA TRP A 244 -11.16 -12.81 -17.21
C TRP A 244 -12.14 -11.95 -16.39
N TRP A 245 -12.18 -10.64 -16.61
CA TRP A 245 -13.07 -9.71 -15.92
C TRP A 245 -14.55 -10.05 -16.13
N GLU A 246 -14.96 -10.38 -17.36
CA GLU A 246 -16.35 -10.76 -17.68
C GLU A 246 -16.82 -11.98 -16.87
N LEU A 247 -15.91 -12.92 -16.61
CA LEU A 247 -16.20 -14.09 -15.78
C LEU A 247 -16.15 -13.79 -14.28
N PHE A 248 -15.22 -12.94 -13.86
CA PHE A 248 -14.92 -12.63 -12.47
C PHE A 248 -15.92 -11.66 -11.83
N VAL A 249 -16.36 -10.66 -12.57
CA VAL A 249 -17.22 -9.60 -12.04
C VAL A 249 -18.44 -10.19 -11.33
N PRO A 250 -18.80 -9.70 -10.11
CA PRO A 250 -19.99 -10.18 -9.42
C PRO A 250 -21.27 -9.85 -10.20
N GLY A 251 -22.35 -10.60 -9.92
CA GLY A 251 -23.66 -10.27 -10.47
C GLY A 251 -24.10 -8.84 -10.13
N GLN A 252 -25.00 -8.27 -10.93
CA GLN A 252 -25.41 -6.87 -10.84
C GLN A 252 -25.85 -6.45 -9.41
N ALA A 253 -26.58 -7.32 -8.70
CA ALA A 253 -27.03 -7.02 -7.33
C ALA A 253 -25.84 -6.93 -6.34
N GLU A 254 -24.82 -7.75 -6.50
CA GLU A 254 -23.64 -7.77 -5.62
C GLU A 254 -22.61 -6.69 -6.04
N LEU A 255 -22.58 -6.30 -7.31
CA LEU A 255 -21.70 -5.22 -7.79
C LEU A 255 -21.99 -3.91 -7.06
N ALA A 256 -23.24 -3.66 -6.66
CA ALA A 256 -23.61 -2.50 -5.86
C ALA A 256 -22.79 -2.36 -4.57
N ASN A 257 -22.39 -3.48 -3.94
CA ASN A 257 -21.57 -3.45 -2.73
C ASN A 257 -20.16 -2.87 -2.98
N TRP A 258 -19.65 -3.02 -4.19
CA TRP A 258 -18.34 -2.44 -4.56
C TRP A 258 -18.46 -0.99 -5.02
N LEU A 259 -19.62 -0.61 -5.59
CA LEU A 259 -19.85 0.73 -6.14
C LEU A 259 -20.25 1.75 -5.06
N THR A 260 -20.79 1.28 -3.92
CA THR A 260 -21.34 2.16 -2.87
C THR A 260 -20.35 2.27 -1.71
N PRO A 261 -20.01 3.48 -1.26
CA PRO A 261 -19.20 3.68 -0.06
C PRO A 261 -19.82 3.03 1.17
N VAL A 262 -18.95 2.50 2.03
CA VAL A 262 -19.36 1.95 3.32
C VAL A 262 -19.52 3.08 4.32
N GLU A 263 -20.63 3.08 5.06
CA GLU A 263 -20.85 4.00 6.17
C GLU A 263 -20.02 3.57 7.39
N VAL A 264 -19.25 4.51 7.96
CA VAL A 264 -18.43 4.27 9.15
C VAL A 264 -19.13 4.89 10.36
N THR A 265 -19.76 4.05 11.18
CA THR A 265 -20.62 4.49 12.29
C THR A 265 -19.87 4.82 13.57
N ASN A 266 -18.68 4.23 13.77
CA ASN A 266 -17.84 4.47 14.95
C ASN A 266 -16.36 4.64 14.56
N ARG A 267 -15.92 5.88 14.39
CA ARG A 267 -14.54 6.22 14.03
C ARG A 267 -13.57 6.25 15.20
N SER A 268 -14.06 6.20 16.44
CA SER A 268 -13.19 6.10 17.63
C SER A 268 -12.72 4.66 17.89
N ASP A 269 -13.38 3.66 17.32
CA ASP A 269 -12.93 2.28 17.37
C ASP A 269 -11.88 2.03 16.27
N PRO A 270 -10.64 1.62 16.64
CA PRO A 270 -9.55 1.41 15.67
C PRO A 270 -9.87 0.39 14.58
N LYS A 271 -10.70 -0.61 14.87
CA LYS A 271 -11.08 -1.63 13.91
C LYS A 271 -12.15 -1.14 12.95
N THR A 272 -13.17 -0.48 13.46
CA THR A 272 -14.24 0.10 12.63
C THR A 272 -13.73 1.23 11.73
N SER A 273 -12.72 2.00 12.19
CA SER A 273 -12.09 3.05 11.39
C SER A 273 -11.34 2.49 10.16
N HIS A 274 -11.02 1.20 10.13
CA HIS A 274 -10.50 0.52 8.94
C HIS A 274 -11.42 0.65 7.73
N LEU A 275 -12.73 0.79 7.93
CA LEU A 275 -13.69 0.96 6.84
C LEU A 275 -13.52 2.29 6.06
N ASP A 276 -12.96 3.33 6.68
CA ASP A 276 -12.52 4.53 5.94
C ASP A 276 -11.37 4.18 4.97
N GLY A 277 -10.46 3.30 5.38
CA GLY A 277 -9.43 2.76 4.50
C GLY A 277 -9.98 1.88 3.39
N LEU A 278 -11.04 1.10 3.66
CA LEU A 278 -11.74 0.34 2.63
C LEU A 278 -12.30 1.26 1.54
N ASN A 279 -12.93 2.38 1.93
CA ASN A 279 -13.40 3.36 0.96
C ASN A 279 -12.24 3.91 0.12
N LEU A 280 -11.15 4.35 0.75
CA LEU A 280 -9.99 4.87 0.02
C LEU A 280 -9.31 3.82 -0.88
N SER A 281 -9.19 2.58 -0.43
CA SER A 281 -8.63 1.49 -1.23
C SER A 281 -9.54 1.09 -2.40
N ARG A 282 -10.87 1.09 -2.21
CA ARG A 282 -11.83 0.90 -3.31
C ARG A 282 -11.75 2.02 -4.33
N ALA A 283 -11.62 3.28 -3.88
CA ALA A 283 -11.39 4.42 -4.76
C ALA A 283 -10.14 4.20 -5.61
N TRP A 284 -9.02 3.82 -4.98
CA TRP A 284 -7.78 3.48 -5.70
C TRP A 284 -8.00 2.36 -6.73
N CYS A 285 -8.64 1.26 -6.34
CA CYS A 285 -8.89 0.13 -7.24
C CYS A 285 -9.74 0.55 -8.44
N TRP A 286 -10.84 1.29 -8.24
CA TRP A 286 -11.68 1.77 -9.34
C TRP A 286 -10.93 2.68 -10.30
N ARG A 287 -10.07 3.55 -9.78
CA ARG A 287 -9.21 4.39 -10.61
C ARG A 287 -8.26 3.58 -11.47
N MET A 288 -7.63 2.53 -10.89
CA MET A 288 -6.70 1.67 -11.60
C MET A 288 -7.37 0.81 -12.68
N LEU A 289 -8.58 0.36 -12.41
CA LEU A 289 -9.33 -0.52 -13.31
C LEU A 289 -10.06 0.24 -14.44
N GLU A 290 -10.48 1.48 -14.20
CA GLU A 290 -11.33 2.26 -15.10
C GLU A 290 -10.93 2.18 -16.58
N PRO A 291 -9.65 2.37 -16.96
CA PRO A 291 -9.25 2.36 -18.38
C PRO A 291 -9.41 0.99 -19.06
N ALA A 292 -9.42 -0.10 -18.29
CA ALA A 292 -9.51 -1.47 -18.79
C ALA A 292 -10.94 -2.04 -18.74
N LEU A 293 -11.89 -1.31 -18.13
CA LEU A 293 -13.27 -1.76 -18.00
C LEU A 293 -14.07 -1.57 -19.31
N PRO A 294 -15.10 -2.42 -19.54
CA PRO A 294 -16.05 -2.21 -20.63
C PRO A 294 -16.78 -0.86 -20.52
N ASP A 295 -17.10 -0.25 -21.66
CA ASP A 295 -17.73 1.09 -21.72
C ASP A 295 -18.93 1.30 -20.78
N PRO A 296 -19.86 0.34 -20.59
CA PRO A 296 -20.98 0.53 -19.65
C PRO A 296 -20.55 0.67 -18.18
N LEU A 297 -19.40 0.10 -17.79
CA LEU A 297 -18.91 0.13 -16.41
C LEU A 297 -18.01 1.34 -16.10
N ARG A 298 -17.35 1.93 -17.10
CA ARG A 298 -16.45 3.08 -16.90
C ARG A 298 -17.11 4.26 -16.18
N PRO A 299 -18.31 4.74 -16.57
CA PRO A 299 -18.97 5.82 -15.84
C PRO A 299 -19.29 5.46 -14.39
N LEU A 300 -19.61 4.19 -14.11
CA LEU A 300 -19.87 3.70 -12.76
C LEU A 300 -18.58 3.66 -11.94
N ALA A 301 -17.47 3.20 -12.51
CA ALA A 301 -16.17 3.18 -11.86
C ALA A 301 -15.67 4.59 -11.52
N ILE A 302 -15.83 5.56 -12.44
CA ILE A 302 -15.48 6.97 -12.21
C ILE A 302 -16.31 7.54 -11.05
N ARG A 303 -17.61 7.26 -11.01
CA ARG A 303 -18.49 7.70 -9.93
C ARG A 303 -18.10 7.04 -8.61
N ALA A 304 -17.94 5.72 -8.60
CA ALA A 304 -17.53 4.98 -7.41
C ALA A 304 -16.20 5.50 -6.85
N TRP A 305 -15.19 5.76 -7.71
CA TRP A 305 -13.95 6.39 -7.28
C TRP A 305 -14.19 7.72 -6.55
N SER A 306 -15.01 8.62 -7.11
CA SER A 306 -15.33 9.91 -6.51
C SER A 306 -16.08 9.75 -5.18
N ASP A 307 -17.16 8.94 -5.20
CA ASP A 307 -18.05 8.78 -4.04
C ASP A 307 -17.29 8.15 -2.84
N HIS A 308 -16.47 7.13 -3.09
CA HIS A 308 -15.65 6.49 -2.07
C HIS A 308 -14.58 7.42 -1.51
N LEU A 309 -13.94 8.21 -2.37
CA LEU A 309 -12.94 9.19 -1.97
C LEU A 309 -13.57 10.30 -1.11
N GLU A 310 -14.71 10.87 -1.55
CA GLU A 310 -15.43 11.90 -0.82
C GLU A 310 -15.89 11.43 0.57
N ALA A 311 -16.29 10.16 0.69
CA ALA A 311 -16.78 9.60 1.95
C ALA A 311 -15.71 9.54 3.05
N SER A 312 -14.42 9.37 2.70
CA SER A 312 -13.37 9.08 3.69
C SER A 312 -12.15 10.00 3.61
N LEU A 313 -12.02 10.85 2.58
CA LEU A 313 -10.89 11.76 2.43
C LEU A 313 -10.69 12.71 3.63
N PRO A 314 -11.74 13.31 4.25
CA PRO A 314 -11.56 14.17 5.42
C PRO A 314 -10.88 13.46 6.58
N GLN A 315 -11.13 12.15 6.77
CA GLN A 315 -10.55 11.38 7.88
C GLN A 315 -9.04 11.17 7.73
N ALA A 316 -8.51 11.26 6.52
CA ALA A 316 -7.08 11.14 6.25
C ALA A 316 -6.26 12.35 6.77
N VAL A 317 -6.91 13.49 7.04
CA VAL A 317 -6.27 14.73 7.49
C VAL A 317 -6.79 15.16 8.86
N GLU A 318 -8.11 15.15 9.06
CA GLU A 318 -8.80 15.71 10.23
C GLU A 318 -9.17 14.65 11.27
N GLY A 319 -8.98 13.37 10.95
CA GLY A 319 -9.30 12.26 11.84
C GLY A 319 -8.39 12.19 13.06
N GLU A 320 -8.79 11.34 14.01
CA GLU A 320 -7.94 10.98 15.15
C GLU A 320 -6.69 10.22 14.70
N TYR A 321 -5.71 10.08 15.61
CA TYR A 321 -4.46 9.37 15.31
C TYR A 321 -4.66 7.93 14.81
N VAL A 322 -5.69 7.25 15.28
CA VAL A 322 -6.03 5.89 14.82
C VAL A 322 -6.33 5.82 13.32
N SER A 323 -6.66 6.94 12.70
CA SER A 323 -6.94 7.10 11.27
C SER A 323 -5.77 7.77 10.55
N THR A 324 -5.27 8.88 11.07
CA THR A 324 -4.29 9.73 10.37
C THR A 324 -2.91 9.09 10.27
N HIS A 325 -2.57 8.08 11.10
CA HIS A 325 -1.27 7.42 11.02
C HIS A 325 -1.08 6.56 9.76
N TRP A 326 -2.13 6.36 8.94
CA TRP A 326 -2.06 5.51 7.75
C TRP A 326 -2.97 5.90 6.58
N LEU A 327 -4.16 6.49 6.81
CA LEU A 327 -5.16 6.75 5.76
C LEU A 327 -4.65 7.68 4.64
N ALA A 328 -3.79 8.65 4.98
CA ALA A 328 -3.26 9.60 4.01
C ALA A 328 -2.50 8.90 2.85
N SER A 329 -1.84 7.77 3.09
CA SER A 329 -1.18 7.01 2.04
C SER A 329 -2.18 6.37 1.06
N PHE A 330 -3.31 5.85 1.56
CA PHE A 330 -4.38 5.33 0.69
C PHE A 330 -5.10 6.44 -0.08
N ALA A 331 -5.27 7.61 0.53
CA ALA A 331 -5.82 8.77 -0.17
C ALA A 331 -4.90 9.19 -1.34
N VAL A 332 -3.58 9.18 -1.15
CA VAL A 332 -2.64 9.50 -2.23
C VAL A 332 -2.58 8.40 -3.30
N LEU A 333 -2.70 7.13 -2.95
CA LEU A 333 -2.90 6.07 -3.95
C LEU A 333 -4.13 6.37 -4.83
N ALA A 334 -5.27 6.73 -4.20
CA ALA A 334 -6.50 7.02 -4.93
C ALA A 334 -6.45 8.31 -5.76
N LEU A 335 -5.70 9.32 -5.33
CA LEU A 335 -5.61 10.63 -5.99
C LEU A 335 -4.51 10.72 -7.05
N ALA A 336 -3.39 10.06 -6.84
CA ALA A 336 -2.15 10.36 -7.55
C ALA A 336 -1.38 9.14 -8.09
N GLU A 337 -1.84 7.91 -7.89
CA GLU A 337 -1.19 6.74 -8.52
C GLU A 337 -1.32 6.84 -10.04
N PRO A 338 -0.26 6.58 -10.82
CA PRO A 338 -0.32 6.59 -12.27
C PRO A 338 -1.31 5.54 -12.79
N ILE A 339 -2.16 5.94 -13.72
CA ILE A 339 -3.03 5.01 -14.44
C ILE A 339 -2.16 4.32 -15.50
N GLY A 340 -1.93 3.02 -15.35
CA GLY A 340 -1.22 2.22 -16.34
C GLY A 340 0.31 2.37 -16.30
N GLY A 341 0.95 1.80 -15.29
CA GLY A 341 2.39 1.56 -15.25
C GLY A 341 2.72 0.10 -15.58
#